data_266b323997320afe954fe51cf6a94c7b
#
_entry.id   266b323997320afe954fe51cf6a94c7b
#
_cell.length_a   1.000
_cell.length_b   1.000
_cell.length_c   1.000
_cell.angle_alpha   90.00
_cell.angle_beta   90.00
_cell.angle_gamma   90.00
#
_symmetry.space_group_name_H-M   'P 1'
#
loop_
_entity.id
_entity.type
_entity.pdbx_description
1 polymer ?
#
loop_
_entity_poly.entity_id
_entity_poly.type
_entity_poly.pdbx_seq_one_letter_code
_entity_poly.pdbx_strand_id
1 'polypeptide(L)'
;CFKRHSQYSVIKIDVGLEKSKNVFSLKRQSSPELYEENIPYDIGTSLQREVKSETLFITSCGNISGAALAILEKIKDNTKISIMYIIPQKDDLFGDKKLQNNLLFNVFQEYSRSAAIERVFLIDNQKVSDAAGPVPVLKYWAALNEMICATYHMINVFEHSSPVLTTMTSRINTARISTIGLMDPKKNEEKMFFSL
;
A
#
# COMPACT_ATOMS: atom_id res chain seq x y z
N CYS A 1 1.80 -12.51 -2.39
CA CYS A 1 0.77 -12.45 -3.43
C CYS A 1 1.26 -11.75 -4.69
N PHE A 2 1.60 -10.45 -4.72
CA PHE A 2 2.02 -9.76 -5.96
C PHE A 2 3.14 -10.45 -6.75
N LYS A 3 4.10 -11.09 -6.12
CA LYS A 3 5.18 -11.85 -6.80
C LYS A 3 4.70 -12.96 -7.73
N ARG A 4 3.44 -13.41 -7.61
CA ARG A 4 2.86 -14.45 -8.49
C ARG A 4 2.43 -13.90 -9.85
N HIS A 5 2.32 -12.60 -9.98
CA HIS A 5 1.88 -11.91 -11.18
C HIS A 5 3.09 -11.29 -11.86
N SER A 6 3.37 -11.71 -13.10
CA SER A 6 4.54 -11.26 -13.88
C SER A 6 4.53 -9.76 -14.22
N GLN A 7 3.38 -9.11 -14.08
CA GLN A 7 3.19 -7.68 -14.33
C GLN A 7 3.87 -6.80 -13.27
N TYR A 8 4.19 -7.36 -12.08
CA TYR A 8 4.74 -6.58 -10.99
C TYR A 8 6.22 -6.89 -10.73
N SER A 9 7.03 -5.84 -10.69
CA SER A 9 8.36 -5.90 -10.05
C SER A 9 8.20 -5.55 -8.58
N VAL A 10 8.41 -6.52 -7.69
CA VAL A 10 8.19 -6.35 -6.26
C VAL A 10 9.50 -6.07 -5.54
N ILE A 11 9.60 -4.89 -4.94
CA ILE A 11 10.69 -4.49 -4.06
C ILE A 11 10.21 -4.64 -2.60
N LYS A 12 11.05 -5.21 -1.76
CA LYS A 12 10.80 -5.35 -0.31
C LYS A 12 11.82 -4.54 0.48
N ILE A 13 11.33 -3.76 1.43
CA ILE A 13 12.16 -2.97 2.34
C ILE A 13 11.65 -3.24 3.74
N ASP A 14 12.48 -3.83 4.59
CA ASP A 14 12.14 -4.13 5.98
C ASP A 14 13.42 -4.36 6.80
N VAL A 15 13.26 -4.55 8.10
CA VAL A 15 14.34 -4.86 9.04
C VAL A 15 14.62 -6.36 9.05
N GLY A 16 15.91 -6.73 9.08
CA GLY A 16 16.30 -8.13 9.27
C GLY A 16 16.03 -9.05 8.08
N LEU A 17 15.84 -8.49 6.89
CA LEU A 17 15.71 -9.28 5.67
C LEU A 17 17.08 -9.76 5.18
N GLU A 18 17.13 -10.97 4.62
CA GLU A 18 18.28 -11.43 3.87
C GLU A 18 18.39 -10.64 2.55
N LYS A 19 19.59 -10.13 2.27
CA LYS A 19 19.85 -9.37 1.05
C LYS A 19 19.68 -10.25 -0.17
N SER A 20 18.84 -9.80 -1.08
CA SER A 20 18.67 -10.42 -2.41
C SER A 20 18.27 -9.35 -3.43
N LYS A 21 18.18 -9.74 -4.69
CA LYS A 21 17.68 -8.83 -5.73
C LYS A 21 16.30 -8.32 -5.34
N ASN A 22 16.13 -6.99 -5.33
CA ASN A 22 14.89 -6.31 -4.96
C ASN A 22 14.48 -6.50 -3.47
N VAL A 23 15.42 -6.82 -2.59
CA VAL A 23 15.20 -6.90 -1.13
C VAL A 23 16.24 -6.06 -0.41
N PHE A 24 15.79 -5.05 0.29
CA PHE A 24 16.62 -4.12 1.06
C PHE A 24 16.34 -4.28 2.54
N SER A 25 17.40 -4.48 3.32
CA SER A 25 17.30 -4.58 4.77
C SER A 25 17.76 -3.28 5.42
N LEU A 26 16.88 -2.68 6.22
CA LEU A 26 17.20 -1.55 7.08
C LEU A 26 17.81 -2.02 8.40
N LYS A 27 18.65 -1.18 9.00
CA LYS A 27 19.09 -1.38 10.37
C LYS A 27 17.92 -1.07 11.31
N ARG A 28 17.77 -1.88 12.37
CA ARG A 28 16.75 -1.63 13.40
C ARG A 28 17.02 -0.29 14.08
N GLN A 29 16.00 0.54 14.19
CA GLN A 29 16.02 1.82 14.89
C GLN A 29 15.02 1.79 16.04
N SER A 30 15.21 2.67 17.01
CA SER A 30 14.35 2.75 18.20
C SER A 30 13.10 3.61 17.99
N SER A 31 13.11 4.52 17.02
CA SER A 31 11.99 5.41 16.74
C SER A 31 11.77 5.62 15.23
N PRO A 32 10.57 6.06 14.84
CA PRO A 32 10.25 6.37 13.43
C PRO A 32 11.12 7.45 12.82
N GLU A 33 11.44 8.50 13.59
CA GLU A 33 12.28 9.62 13.15
C GLU A 33 13.67 9.13 12.75
N LEU A 34 14.24 8.22 13.56
CA LEU A 34 15.54 7.63 13.24
C LEU A 34 15.52 6.76 11.98
N TYR A 35 14.38 6.14 11.65
CA TYR A 35 14.24 5.46 10.37
C TYR A 35 14.18 6.43 9.19
N GLU A 36 13.53 7.58 9.36
CA GLU A 36 13.48 8.62 8.34
C GLU A 36 14.86 9.22 8.05
N GLU A 37 15.62 9.54 9.11
CA GLU A 37 16.94 10.17 9.01
C GLU A 37 18.03 9.21 8.49
N ASN A 38 17.92 7.91 8.79
CA ASN A 38 18.98 6.93 8.57
C ASN A 38 18.72 5.96 7.41
N ILE A 39 18.07 6.43 6.33
CA ILE A 39 17.95 5.61 5.12
C ILE A 39 19.31 5.50 4.45
N PRO A 40 19.84 4.28 4.22
CA PRO A 40 21.10 4.09 3.51
C PRO A 40 21.05 4.70 2.10
N TYR A 41 22.11 5.40 1.73
CA TYR A 41 22.22 6.08 0.42
C TYR A 41 22.10 5.10 -0.76
N ASP A 42 22.64 3.90 -0.62
CA ASP A 42 22.58 2.83 -1.63
C ASP A 42 21.15 2.36 -1.91
N ILE A 43 20.28 2.37 -0.90
CA ILE A 43 18.85 2.08 -1.09
C ILE A 43 18.20 3.17 -1.93
N GLY A 44 18.42 4.44 -1.60
CA GLY A 44 17.87 5.56 -2.35
C GLY A 44 18.26 5.52 -3.83
N THR A 45 19.54 5.36 -4.13
CA THR A 45 20.06 5.30 -5.51
C THR A 45 19.56 4.05 -6.26
N SER A 46 19.48 2.90 -5.58
CA SER A 46 18.94 1.69 -6.19
C SER A 46 17.45 1.83 -6.52
N LEU A 47 16.67 2.40 -5.62
CA LEU A 47 15.24 2.66 -5.86
C LEU A 47 15.04 3.61 -7.04
N GLN A 48 15.76 4.71 -7.11
CA GLN A 48 15.67 5.66 -8.23
C GLN A 48 15.99 5.01 -9.58
N ARG A 49 16.88 4.02 -9.59
CA ARG A 49 17.23 3.28 -10.81
C ARG A 49 16.20 2.25 -11.21
N GLU A 50 15.63 1.51 -10.23
CA GLU A 50 14.70 0.41 -10.48
C GLU A 50 13.25 0.89 -10.70
N VAL A 51 12.87 2.01 -10.06
CA VAL A 51 11.50 2.55 -10.09
C VAL A 51 11.37 3.52 -11.26
N LYS A 52 10.84 3.05 -12.39
CA LYS A 52 10.68 3.84 -13.62
C LYS A 52 9.27 3.89 -14.21
N SER A 53 8.37 3.08 -13.66
CA SER A 53 6.99 2.98 -14.10
C SER A 53 6.05 3.37 -12.95
N GLU A 54 4.74 3.30 -13.17
CA GLU A 54 3.78 3.50 -12.09
C GLU A 54 4.09 2.60 -10.90
N THR A 55 4.07 3.17 -9.70
CA THR A 55 4.49 2.49 -8.47
C THR A 55 3.34 2.45 -7.46
N LEU A 56 3.02 1.25 -6.99
CA LEU A 56 2.20 1.07 -5.81
C LEU A 56 3.10 0.95 -4.58
N PHE A 57 3.08 1.96 -3.72
CA PHE A 57 3.80 1.98 -2.45
C PHE A 57 2.89 1.46 -1.33
N ILE A 58 3.20 0.27 -0.79
CA ILE A 58 2.39 -0.37 0.26
C ILE A 58 3.06 -0.14 1.61
N THR A 59 2.35 0.46 2.54
CA THR A 59 2.85 0.73 3.90
C THR A 59 1.74 0.63 4.94
N SER A 60 2.15 0.57 6.20
CA SER A 60 1.27 0.58 7.37
C SER A 60 1.91 1.45 8.45
N CYS A 61 1.27 1.67 9.59
CA CYS A 61 1.89 2.36 10.73
C CYS A 61 2.80 1.40 11.52
N GLY A 62 3.84 1.97 12.11
CA GLY A 62 4.84 1.26 12.92
C GLY A 62 6.19 1.98 12.82
N ASN A 63 7.17 1.62 13.64
CA ASN A 63 8.45 2.35 13.66
C ASN A 63 9.11 2.46 12.28
N ILE A 64 9.12 1.37 11.51
CA ILE A 64 9.71 1.35 10.16
C ILE A 64 9.00 2.29 9.18
N SER A 65 7.77 2.69 9.45
CA SER A 65 7.02 3.59 8.56
C SER A 65 7.59 5.01 8.52
N GLY A 66 8.46 5.39 9.45
CA GLY A 66 9.27 6.60 9.33
C GLY A 66 10.13 6.60 8.07
N ALA A 67 10.66 5.43 7.67
CA ALA A 67 11.37 5.27 6.42
C ALA A 67 10.50 5.52 5.17
N ALA A 68 9.18 5.36 5.27
CA ALA A 68 8.28 5.50 4.13
C ALA A 68 8.31 6.91 3.53
N LEU A 69 8.32 7.95 4.36
CA LEU A 69 8.33 9.35 3.90
C LEU A 69 9.64 9.66 3.16
N ALA A 70 10.77 9.28 3.73
CA ALA A 70 12.06 9.50 3.09
C ALA A 70 12.26 8.67 1.80
N ILE A 71 11.67 7.47 1.71
CA ILE A 71 11.67 6.66 0.48
C ILE A 71 10.80 7.33 -0.59
N LEU A 72 9.59 7.77 -0.23
CA LEU A 72 8.68 8.47 -1.15
C LEU A 72 9.34 9.72 -1.71
N GLU A 73 10.03 10.49 -0.88
CA GLU A 73 10.78 11.68 -1.29
C GLU A 73 11.88 11.35 -2.33
N LYS A 74 12.52 10.20 -2.22
CA LYS A 74 13.56 9.76 -3.17
C LYS A 74 13.02 9.31 -4.53
N ILE A 75 11.77 8.83 -4.60
CA ILE A 75 11.22 8.26 -5.83
C ILE A 75 10.14 9.13 -6.49
N LYS A 76 9.63 10.16 -5.82
CA LYS A 76 8.50 10.98 -6.30
C LYS A 76 8.70 11.60 -7.68
N ASP A 77 9.93 11.97 -8.02
CA ASP A 77 10.23 12.61 -9.30
C ASP A 77 10.46 11.61 -10.44
N ASN A 78 10.58 10.32 -10.12
CA ASN A 78 10.90 9.27 -11.08
C ASN A 78 9.69 8.48 -11.57
N THR A 79 8.58 8.52 -10.83
CA THR A 79 7.42 7.67 -11.08
C THR A 79 6.13 8.28 -10.57
N LYS A 80 5.02 7.88 -11.16
CA LYS A 80 3.69 8.15 -10.59
C LYS A 80 3.45 7.21 -9.43
N ILE A 81 3.18 7.76 -8.25
CA ILE A 81 3.04 6.99 -7.02
C ILE A 81 1.56 6.90 -6.64
N SER A 82 1.08 5.68 -6.45
CA SER A 82 -0.13 5.39 -5.68
C SER A 82 0.27 4.75 -4.35
N ILE A 83 -0.33 5.18 -3.25
CA ILE A 83 -0.08 4.63 -1.92
C ILE A 83 -1.21 3.68 -1.55
N MET A 84 -0.88 2.49 -1.05
CA MET A 84 -1.82 1.62 -0.35
C MET A 84 -1.46 1.65 1.14
N TYR A 85 -2.29 2.34 1.91
CA TYR A 85 -2.11 2.48 3.34
C TYR A 85 -2.98 1.46 4.09
N ILE A 86 -2.33 0.51 4.74
CA ILE A 86 -2.99 -0.57 5.49
C ILE A 86 -3.03 -0.17 6.96
N ILE A 87 -4.23 0.12 7.46
CA ILE A 87 -4.48 0.49 8.84
C ILE A 87 -4.58 -0.81 9.65
N PRO A 88 -3.82 -0.98 10.74
CA PRO A 88 -3.94 -2.13 11.64
C PRO A 88 -5.33 -2.19 12.29
N GLN A 89 -5.63 -3.35 12.87
CA GLN A 89 -6.85 -3.50 13.66
C GLN A 89 -6.85 -2.52 14.84
N LYS A 90 -8.05 -2.10 15.27
CA LYS A 90 -8.19 -1.10 16.34
C LYS A 90 -7.50 -1.51 17.63
N ASP A 91 -7.52 -2.81 17.94
CA ASP A 91 -6.88 -3.36 19.14
C ASP A 91 -5.35 -3.29 19.11
N ASP A 92 -4.76 -3.13 17.91
CA ASP A 92 -3.32 -2.94 17.72
C ASP A 92 -2.90 -1.46 17.71
N LEU A 93 -3.87 -0.52 17.69
CA LEU A 93 -3.66 0.92 17.62
C LEU A 93 -3.70 1.56 19.02
N PHE A 94 -2.62 1.44 19.77
CA PHE A 94 -2.46 2.09 21.07
C PHE A 94 -1.12 2.84 21.16
N GLY A 95 -1.04 3.80 22.10
CA GLY A 95 0.17 4.58 22.35
C GLY A 95 0.76 5.22 21.11
N ASP A 96 2.05 5.05 20.93
CA ASP A 96 2.82 5.66 19.83
C ASP A 96 2.35 5.21 18.45
N LYS A 97 1.86 3.97 18.31
CA LYS A 97 1.31 3.49 17.03
C LYS A 97 0.09 4.31 16.58
N LYS A 98 -0.79 4.69 17.52
CA LYS A 98 -1.95 5.52 17.21
C LYS A 98 -1.54 6.91 16.75
N LEU A 99 -0.57 7.50 17.44
CA LEU A 99 -0.02 8.80 17.07
C LEU A 99 0.59 8.76 15.67
N GLN A 100 1.40 7.75 15.40
CA GLN A 100 2.03 7.55 14.11
C GLN A 100 1.03 7.27 12.99
N ASN A 101 -0.02 6.49 13.27
CA ASN A 101 -1.11 6.29 12.30
C ASN A 101 -1.75 7.63 11.90
N ASN A 102 -2.05 8.47 12.88
CA ASN A 102 -2.65 9.78 12.62
C ASN A 102 -1.71 10.70 11.83
N LEU A 103 -0.43 10.69 12.17
CA LEU A 103 0.59 11.48 11.47
C LEU A 103 0.70 11.06 10.00
N LEU A 104 0.89 9.78 9.73
CA LEU A 104 1.00 9.26 8.37
C LEU A 104 -0.27 9.52 7.54
N PHE A 105 -1.44 9.34 8.16
CA PHE A 105 -2.70 9.62 7.50
C PHE A 105 -2.81 11.09 7.08
N ASN A 106 -2.44 12.02 7.96
CA ASN A 106 -2.43 13.45 7.64
C ASN A 106 -1.42 13.78 6.53
N VAL A 107 -0.21 13.22 6.58
CA VAL A 107 0.81 13.44 5.54
C VAL A 107 0.32 12.92 4.18
N PHE A 108 -0.26 11.72 4.13
CA PHE A 108 -0.79 11.17 2.88
C PHE A 108 -1.99 11.95 2.34
N GLN A 109 -2.82 12.52 3.21
CA GLN A 109 -3.87 13.45 2.79
C GLN A 109 -3.29 14.71 2.13
N GLU A 110 -2.26 15.31 2.73
CA GLU A 110 -1.60 16.49 2.14
C GLU A 110 -0.90 16.16 0.82
N TYR A 111 -0.24 15.00 0.72
CA TYR A 111 0.34 14.53 -0.55
C TYR A 111 -0.73 14.34 -1.64
N SER A 112 -1.91 13.84 -1.25
CA SER A 112 -3.04 13.72 -2.18
C SER A 112 -3.58 15.08 -2.62
N ARG A 113 -3.72 16.04 -1.70
CA ARG A 113 -4.22 17.38 -1.99
C ARG A 113 -3.26 18.17 -2.88
N SER A 114 -1.96 18.08 -2.61
CA SER A 114 -0.91 18.77 -3.38
C SER A 114 -0.61 18.11 -4.73
N ALA A 115 -1.24 16.98 -5.04
CA ALA A 115 -0.95 16.17 -6.23
C ALA A 115 0.51 15.64 -6.28
N ALA A 116 1.20 15.57 -5.14
CA ALA A 116 2.50 14.93 -5.03
C ALA A 116 2.43 13.41 -5.29
N ILE A 117 1.25 12.83 -5.08
CA ILE A 117 0.95 11.42 -5.40
C ILE A 117 -0.36 11.34 -6.22
N GLU A 118 -0.50 10.28 -6.99
CA GLU A 118 -1.68 10.03 -7.82
C GLU A 118 -2.91 9.70 -6.97
N ARG A 119 -2.75 8.76 -6.02
CA ARG A 119 -3.87 8.22 -5.25
C ARG A 119 -3.41 7.58 -3.94
N VAL A 120 -4.27 7.62 -2.93
CA VAL A 120 -4.18 6.82 -1.71
C VAL A 120 -5.35 5.85 -1.65
N PHE A 121 -5.03 4.55 -1.50
CA PHE A 121 -5.98 3.51 -1.15
C PHE A 121 -5.93 3.29 0.37
N LEU A 122 -7.04 3.50 1.04
CA LEU A 122 -7.19 3.23 2.46
C LEU A 122 -7.74 1.83 2.66
N ILE A 123 -7.03 1.00 3.42
CA ILE A 123 -7.40 -0.38 3.73
C ILE A 123 -7.39 -0.56 5.23
N ASP A 124 -8.51 -0.96 5.81
CA ASP A 124 -8.64 -1.30 7.22
C ASP A 124 -8.58 -2.83 7.36
N ASN A 125 -7.57 -3.35 8.04
CA ASN A 125 -7.39 -4.79 8.26
C ASN A 125 -8.60 -5.43 8.95
N GLN A 126 -9.31 -4.71 9.82
CA GLN A 126 -10.54 -5.22 10.44
C GLN A 126 -11.63 -5.44 9.39
N LYS A 127 -11.83 -4.48 8.49
CA LYS A 127 -12.83 -4.59 7.41
C LYS A 127 -12.49 -5.72 6.43
N VAL A 128 -11.20 -5.89 6.12
CA VAL A 128 -10.74 -7.02 5.28
C VAL A 128 -11.01 -8.35 5.99
N SER A 129 -10.75 -8.43 7.30
CA SER A 129 -11.04 -9.61 8.11
C SER A 129 -12.53 -9.94 8.13
N ASP A 130 -13.38 -8.93 8.34
CA ASP A 130 -14.84 -9.09 8.32
C ASP A 130 -15.33 -9.58 6.94
N ALA A 131 -14.72 -9.06 5.86
CA ALA A 131 -15.03 -9.48 4.50
C ALA A 131 -14.59 -10.92 4.21
N ALA A 132 -13.43 -11.35 4.74
CA ALA A 132 -12.90 -12.70 4.59
C ALA A 132 -13.73 -13.75 5.33
N GLY A 133 -14.39 -13.37 6.42
CA GLY A 133 -15.09 -14.29 7.28
C GLY A 133 -14.16 -15.21 8.10
N PRO A 134 -14.64 -16.36 8.55
CA PRO A 134 -13.84 -17.26 9.38
C PRO A 134 -12.63 -17.83 8.62
N VAL A 135 -11.43 -17.50 9.07
CA VAL A 135 -10.17 -17.99 8.50
C VAL A 135 -9.35 -18.72 9.59
N PRO A 136 -8.75 -19.89 9.30
CA PRO A 136 -7.87 -20.55 10.24
C PRO A 136 -6.70 -19.64 10.67
N VAL A 137 -6.37 -19.61 11.97
CA VAL A 137 -5.36 -18.73 12.55
C VAL A 137 -4.02 -18.79 11.81
N LEU A 138 -3.55 -19.99 11.46
CA LEU A 138 -2.28 -20.19 10.74
C LEU A 138 -2.27 -19.60 9.33
N LYS A 139 -3.43 -19.35 8.72
CA LYS A 139 -3.57 -18.80 7.37
C LYS A 139 -4.11 -17.37 7.38
N TYR A 140 -4.38 -16.81 8.54
CA TYR A 140 -5.08 -15.54 8.70
C TYR A 140 -4.43 -14.41 7.88
N TRP A 141 -3.19 -14.08 8.16
CA TRP A 141 -2.48 -13.01 7.45
C TRP A 141 -2.29 -13.30 5.96
N ALA A 142 -2.09 -14.57 5.61
CA ALA A 142 -1.97 -14.95 4.20
C ALA A 142 -3.28 -14.72 3.44
N ALA A 143 -4.41 -15.04 4.06
CA ALA A 143 -5.74 -14.87 3.46
C ALA A 143 -6.09 -13.37 3.29
N LEU A 144 -5.86 -12.54 4.32
CA LEU A 144 -6.10 -11.11 4.22
C LEU A 144 -5.23 -10.47 3.12
N ASN A 145 -3.94 -10.77 3.13
CA ASN A 145 -3.02 -10.25 2.12
C ASN A 145 -3.38 -10.73 0.69
N GLU A 146 -3.85 -11.96 0.54
CA GLU A 146 -4.29 -12.47 -0.76
C GLU A 146 -5.55 -11.75 -1.24
N MET A 147 -6.50 -11.50 -0.35
CA MET A 147 -7.73 -10.77 -0.67
C MET A 147 -7.42 -9.34 -1.13
N ILE A 148 -6.60 -8.61 -0.39
CA ILE A 148 -6.16 -7.24 -0.77
C ILE A 148 -5.45 -7.28 -2.13
N CYS A 149 -4.51 -8.21 -2.30
CA CYS A 149 -3.71 -8.34 -3.50
C CYS A 149 -4.57 -8.69 -4.73
N ALA A 150 -5.49 -9.66 -4.60
CA ALA A 150 -6.36 -10.08 -5.69
C ALA A 150 -7.30 -8.94 -6.11
N THR A 151 -7.91 -8.25 -5.14
CA THR A 151 -8.82 -7.13 -5.42
C THR A 151 -8.08 -6.00 -6.14
N TYR A 152 -6.92 -5.59 -5.63
CA TYR A 152 -6.12 -4.57 -6.30
C TYR A 152 -5.64 -5.01 -7.68
N HIS A 153 -5.19 -6.27 -7.81
CA HIS A 153 -4.72 -6.79 -9.09
C HIS A 153 -5.82 -6.73 -10.16
N MET A 154 -7.04 -7.11 -9.83
CA MET A 154 -8.17 -7.01 -10.77
C MET A 154 -8.43 -5.57 -11.21
N ILE A 155 -8.42 -4.61 -10.28
CA ILE A 155 -8.59 -3.18 -10.58
C ILE A 155 -7.45 -2.70 -11.48
N ASN A 156 -6.21 -3.04 -11.15
CA ASN A 156 -5.03 -2.64 -11.93
C ASN A 156 -5.04 -3.21 -13.35
N VAL A 157 -5.40 -4.49 -13.51
CA VAL A 157 -5.56 -5.10 -14.84
C VAL A 157 -6.66 -4.40 -15.63
N PHE A 158 -7.80 -4.13 -15.01
CA PHE A 158 -8.89 -3.40 -15.65
C PHE A 158 -8.47 -1.99 -16.09
N GLU A 159 -7.77 -1.26 -15.23
CA GLU A 159 -7.29 0.10 -15.53
C GLU A 159 -6.29 0.15 -16.71
N HIS A 160 -5.53 -0.93 -16.91
CA HIS A 160 -4.50 -1.02 -17.96
C HIS A 160 -4.89 -1.90 -19.16
N SER A 161 -6.13 -2.39 -19.20
CA SER A 161 -6.65 -3.16 -20.32
C SER A 161 -7.48 -2.30 -21.23
N SER A 162 -7.32 -2.48 -22.54
CA SER A 162 -8.22 -1.85 -23.52
C SER A 162 -9.52 -2.65 -23.59
N PRO A 163 -10.70 -2.02 -23.47
CA PRO A 163 -11.97 -2.74 -23.58
C PRO A 163 -12.15 -3.28 -25.00
N VAL A 164 -12.58 -4.53 -25.10
CA VAL A 164 -12.91 -5.18 -26.39
C VAL A 164 -14.19 -4.61 -26.96
N LEU A 165 -15.10 -4.17 -26.10
CA LEU A 165 -16.36 -3.50 -26.46
C LEU A 165 -16.34 -2.07 -25.92
N THR A 166 -16.74 -1.12 -26.75
CA THR A 166 -16.68 0.33 -26.48
C THR A 166 -17.69 0.84 -25.43
N THR A 167 -18.40 -0.06 -24.75
CA THR A 167 -19.42 0.30 -23.75
C THR A 167 -18.86 0.61 -22.35
N MET A 168 -17.56 0.40 -22.14
CA MET A 168 -16.92 0.68 -20.86
C MET A 168 -16.53 2.15 -20.78
N THR A 169 -16.95 2.83 -19.73
CA THR A 169 -16.60 4.22 -19.46
C THR A 169 -15.12 4.37 -19.12
N SER A 170 -14.56 5.52 -19.49
CA SER A 170 -13.21 5.88 -19.11
C SER A 170 -13.05 5.98 -17.60
N ARG A 171 -11.83 5.74 -17.14
CA ARG A 171 -11.39 5.85 -15.75
C ARG A 171 -11.84 7.16 -15.09
N ILE A 172 -12.35 7.10 -13.87
CA ILE A 172 -12.63 8.28 -13.06
C ILE A 172 -11.30 8.81 -12.51
N ASN A 173 -10.81 9.91 -13.06
CA ASN A 173 -9.48 10.46 -12.74
C ASN A 173 -9.41 11.30 -11.46
N THR A 174 -10.51 11.50 -10.73
CA THR A 174 -10.60 12.52 -9.68
C THR A 174 -10.55 11.99 -8.25
N ALA A 175 -10.68 10.69 -8.02
CA ALA A 175 -10.64 10.13 -6.67
C ALA A 175 -9.19 9.95 -6.20
N ARG A 176 -8.66 10.93 -5.49
CA ARG A 176 -7.30 10.90 -4.96
C ARG A 176 -7.17 10.12 -3.64
N ILE A 177 -8.25 10.06 -2.87
CA ILE A 177 -8.35 9.22 -1.67
C ILE A 177 -9.53 8.29 -1.90
N SER A 178 -9.29 7.00 -1.83
CA SER A 178 -10.27 5.97 -2.17
C SER A 178 -10.04 4.73 -1.30
N THR A 179 -10.97 3.81 -1.39
CA THR A 179 -10.80 2.44 -0.90
C THR A 179 -11.14 1.46 -2.01
N ILE A 180 -10.86 0.20 -1.79
CA ILE A 180 -11.27 -0.90 -2.65
C ILE A 180 -12.16 -1.86 -1.86
N GLY A 181 -12.86 -2.73 -2.54
CA GLY A 181 -13.74 -3.68 -1.89
C GLY A 181 -14.25 -4.74 -2.84
N LEU A 182 -15.10 -5.60 -2.34
CA LEU A 182 -15.77 -6.66 -3.07
C LEU A 182 -17.27 -6.41 -3.10
N MET A 183 -17.91 -6.75 -4.20
CA MET A 183 -19.37 -6.71 -4.33
C MET A 183 -19.86 -8.09 -4.74
N ASP A 184 -20.89 -8.59 -4.05
CA ASP A 184 -21.66 -9.74 -4.52
C ASP A 184 -22.88 -9.24 -5.31
N PRO A 185 -22.87 -9.31 -6.66
CA PRO A 185 -23.98 -8.80 -7.47
C PRO A 185 -25.31 -9.51 -7.22
N LYS A 186 -25.26 -10.77 -6.74
CA LYS A 186 -26.48 -11.57 -6.48
C LYS A 186 -27.19 -11.15 -5.20
N LYS A 187 -26.42 -10.72 -4.21
CA LYS A 187 -26.93 -10.30 -2.91
C LYS A 187 -27.05 -8.80 -2.74
N ASN A 188 -26.47 -8.05 -3.70
CA ASN A 188 -26.31 -6.60 -3.60
C ASN A 188 -25.59 -6.16 -2.32
N GLU A 189 -24.64 -6.97 -1.86
CA GLU A 189 -23.83 -6.70 -0.69
C GLU A 189 -22.46 -6.14 -1.10
N GLU A 190 -22.11 -4.99 -0.56
CA GLU A 190 -20.81 -4.36 -0.73
C GLU A 190 -19.97 -4.57 0.54
N LYS A 191 -18.75 -5.06 0.35
CA LYS A 191 -17.75 -5.25 1.40
C LYS A 191 -16.56 -4.34 1.12
N MET A 192 -16.66 -3.11 1.57
CA MET A 192 -15.60 -2.11 1.42
C MET A 192 -14.49 -2.37 2.44
N PHE A 193 -13.23 -2.23 2.01
CA PHE A 193 -12.06 -2.44 2.88
C PHE A 193 -11.73 -1.24 3.76
N PHE A 194 -12.48 -0.18 3.64
CA PHE A 194 -12.45 0.97 4.55
C PHE A 194 -13.83 1.65 4.55
N SER A 195 -14.21 2.16 5.70
CA SER A 195 -15.39 3.04 5.83
C SER A 195 -15.08 4.17 6.79
N LEU A 196 -15.50 5.37 6.45
CA LEU A 196 -15.49 6.54 7.34
C LEU A 196 -16.44 6.35 8.50
#